data_0f8b33ea5b27ba60da8deca653e3b387
#
_entry.id   0f8b33ea5b27ba60da8deca653e3b387
#
_cell.length_a   1.000
_cell.length_b   1.000
_cell.length_c   1.000
_cell.angle_alpha   90.00
_cell.angle_beta   90.00
_cell.angle_gamma   90.00
#
_symmetry.space_group_name_H-M   'P 1'
#
loop_
_entity.id
_entity.type
_entity.pdbx_description
1 polymer ?
#
loop_
_entity_poly.entity_id
_entity_poly.type
_entity_poly.pdbx_seq_one_letter_code
_entity_poly.pdbx_strand_id
1 'polypeptide(L)'
;MRRGEVWVARLNPNKGREIGKTRPVLVMQADSLTAIGNNPVIVVPMTTRVYPSFTKWRIRIPARDRLLKPCQVAVDQPRSLDRSRFGEGPLTMLTAQEMAAVERSLKAIMGLD
;
A
#
# COMPACT_ATOMS: atom_id res chain seq x y z
N MET A 1 12.29 5.99 3.74
CA MET A 1 11.08 5.41 3.13
C MET A 1 11.19 5.56 1.61
N ARG A 2 11.06 4.45 0.90
CA ARG A 2 11.27 4.39 -0.55
C ARG A 2 10.08 3.76 -1.24
N ARG A 3 9.85 4.16 -2.48
CA ARG A 3 8.77 3.60 -3.32
C ARG A 3 8.95 2.09 -3.47
N GLY A 4 7.88 1.34 -3.25
CA GLY A 4 7.88 -0.12 -3.29
C GLY A 4 8.11 -0.79 -1.95
N GLU A 5 8.54 -0.05 -0.94
CA GLU A 5 8.67 -0.58 0.42
C GLU A 5 7.30 -0.74 1.08
N VAL A 6 7.20 -1.74 1.94
CA VAL A 6 6.00 -1.98 2.77
C VAL A 6 6.32 -1.56 4.20
N TRP A 7 5.50 -0.70 4.75
CA TRP A 7 5.65 -0.18 6.11
C TRP A 7 4.39 -0.44 6.93
N VAL A 8 4.54 -0.49 8.25
CA VAL A 8 3.38 -0.50 9.15
C VAL A 8 2.86 0.91 9.31
N ALA A 9 1.56 1.11 9.22
CA ALA A 9 0.95 2.41 9.43
C ALA A 9 -0.39 2.30 10.15
N ARG A 10 -0.72 3.37 10.89
CA ARG A 10 -2.01 3.49 11.57
C ARG A 10 -3.00 4.18 10.64
N LEU A 11 -4.04 3.47 10.27
CA LEU A 11 -5.03 3.94 9.30
C LEU A 11 -6.29 4.50 9.94
N ASN A 12 -6.45 4.35 11.25
CA ASN A 12 -7.56 4.98 11.97
C ASN A 12 -7.27 6.48 12.19
N PRO A 13 -8.29 7.35 12.21
CA PRO A 13 -9.69 6.99 12.01
C PRO A 13 -10.01 6.66 10.56
N ASN A 14 -10.94 5.70 10.37
CA ASN A 14 -11.47 5.34 9.07
C ASN A 14 -12.98 5.51 9.08
N LYS A 15 -13.59 5.52 7.90
CA LYS A 15 -15.04 5.68 7.77
C LYS A 15 -15.60 4.64 6.80
N GLY A 16 -16.71 4.02 7.18
CA GLY A 16 -17.39 3.06 6.32
C GLY A 16 -16.51 1.89 5.94
N ARG A 17 -16.35 1.67 4.63
CA ARG A 17 -15.57 0.55 4.08
C ARG A 17 -14.09 0.85 3.90
N GLU A 18 -13.64 2.00 4.35
CA GLU A 18 -12.21 2.30 4.34
C GLU A 18 -11.47 1.31 5.23
N ILE A 19 -10.30 0.86 4.76
CA ILE A 19 -9.44 0.00 5.56
C ILE A 19 -8.87 0.83 6.72
N GLY A 20 -9.13 0.36 7.94
CA GLY A 20 -8.68 1.03 9.15
C GLY A 20 -7.67 0.21 9.93
N LYS A 21 -7.50 0.54 11.20
CA LYS A 21 -6.58 -0.11 12.14
C LYS A 21 -5.12 0.09 11.75
N THR A 22 -4.23 -0.68 12.37
CA THR A 22 -2.81 -0.71 12.03
C THR A 22 -2.57 -1.81 11.00
N ARG A 23 -2.02 -1.44 9.85
CA ARG A 23 -1.90 -2.33 8.70
C ARG A 23 -0.58 -2.10 7.98
N PRO A 24 -0.10 -3.11 7.24
CA PRO A 24 0.94 -2.86 6.24
C PRO A 24 0.40 -1.93 5.15
N VAL A 25 1.25 -1.05 4.67
CA VAL A 25 0.94 -0.16 3.55
C VAL A 25 2.08 -0.19 2.55
N LEU A 26 1.75 -0.14 1.28
CA LEU A 26 2.72 -0.07 0.20
C LEU A 26 2.98 1.40 -0.15
N VAL A 27 4.24 1.80 -0.13
CA VAL A 27 4.63 3.16 -0.52
C VAL A 27 4.60 3.27 -2.03
N MET A 28 3.71 4.12 -2.55
CA MET A 28 3.54 4.35 -3.98
C MET A 28 4.13 5.66 -4.45
N GLN A 29 4.31 6.61 -3.54
CA GLN A 29 4.79 7.94 -3.88
C GLN A 29 6.18 7.90 -4.51
N ALA A 30 6.40 8.73 -5.54
CA ALA A 30 7.73 8.88 -6.14
C ALA A 30 8.76 9.31 -5.08
N ASP A 31 9.95 8.72 -5.13
CA ASP A 31 11.00 9.00 -4.15
C ASP A 31 11.40 10.47 -4.13
N SER A 32 11.41 11.13 -5.28
CA SER A 32 11.73 12.56 -5.37
C SER A 32 10.77 13.41 -4.55
N LEU A 33 9.49 13.02 -4.49
CA LEU A 33 8.49 13.73 -3.71
C LEU A 33 8.61 13.39 -2.23
N THR A 34 8.87 12.13 -1.92
CA THR A 34 9.06 11.69 -0.52
C THR A 34 10.26 12.37 0.11
N ALA A 35 11.31 12.65 -0.67
CA ALA A 35 12.53 13.30 -0.20
C ALA A 35 12.34 14.77 0.19
N ILE A 36 11.24 15.41 -0.23
CA ILE A 36 10.96 16.82 0.10
C ILE A 36 10.49 16.98 1.55
N GLY A 37 10.55 16.01 2.39
CA GLY A 37 10.29 16.09 3.82
C GLY A 37 8.93 16.66 4.22
N ASN A 38 8.36 16.25 5.35
CA ASN A 38 7.14 16.74 5.97
C ASN A 38 5.83 16.61 5.18
N ASN A 39 5.85 16.35 3.88
CA ASN A 39 4.63 16.11 3.12
C ASN A 39 4.06 14.73 3.47
N PRO A 40 2.73 14.58 3.41
CA PRO A 40 2.12 13.24 3.48
C PRO A 40 2.66 12.33 2.40
N VAL A 41 2.56 11.03 2.61
CA VAL A 41 3.07 10.03 1.67
C VAL A 41 1.90 9.23 1.10
N ILE A 42 1.85 9.13 -0.22
CA ILE A 42 0.82 8.35 -0.90
C ILE A 42 1.14 6.87 -0.78
N VAL A 43 0.19 6.13 -0.22
CA VAL A 43 0.32 4.70 0.02
C VAL A 43 -0.92 3.97 -0.46
N VAL A 44 -0.80 2.64 -0.58
CA VAL A 44 -1.93 1.75 -0.80
C VAL A 44 -1.97 0.76 0.36
N PRO A 45 -3.09 0.68 1.09
CA PRO A 45 -3.19 -0.27 2.21
C PRO A 45 -3.11 -1.71 1.74
N MET A 46 -2.60 -2.57 2.61
CA MET A 46 -2.58 -4.00 2.38
C MET A 46 -3.41 -4.68 3.47
N THR A 47 -4.14 -5.72 3.09
CA THR A 47 -5.01 -6.43 4.03
C THR A 47 -4.81 -7.94 3.91
N THR A 48 -4.84 -8.63 5.05
CA THR A 48 -4.83 -10.09 5.08
C THR A 48 -6.19 -10.67 4.69
N ARG A 49 -7.22 -9.83 4.70
CA ARG A 49 -8.59 -10.26 4.37
C ARG A 49 -8.76 -10.25 2.85
N VAL A 50 -9.02 -11.42 2.29
CA VAL A 50 -9.21 -11.58 0.84
C VAL A 50 -10.70 -11.43 0.52
N TYR A 51 -11.00 -10.51 -0.40
CA TYR A 51 -12.36 -10.33 -0.92
C TYR A 51 -12.38 -10.86 -2.36
N PRO A 52 -13.03 -12.01 -2.62
CA PRO A 52 -13.01 -12.60 -3.97
C PRO A 52 -13.51 -11.66 -5.06
N SER A 53 -14.46 -10.79 -4.75
CA SER A 53 -15.00 -9.83 -5.71
C SER A 53 -13.98 -8.78 -6.17
N PHE A 54 -12.88 -8.62 -5.44
CA PHE A 54 -11.82 -7.64 -5.76
C PHE A 54 -10.55 -8.27 -6.32
N THR A 55 -10.51 -9.61 -6.49
CA THR A 55 -9.29 -10.29 -6.94
C THR A 55 -8.84 -9.85 -8.32
N LYS A 56 -9.75 -9.31 -9.13
CA LYS A 56 -9.41 -8.77 -10.45
C LYS A 56 -8.45 -7.58 -10.36
N TRP A 57 -8.59 -6.76 -9.33
CA TRP A 57 -7.79 -5.53 -9.20
C TRP A 57 -6.77 -5.59 -8.08
N ARG A 58 -7.03 -6.32 -7.00
CA ARG A 58 -6.14 -6.40 -5.86
C ARG A 58 -5.04 -7.43 -6.10
N ILE A 59 -3.82 -7.02 -5.84
CA ILE A 59 -2.64 -7.86 -6.08
C ILE A 59 -2.27 -8.59 -4.79
N ARG A 60 -2.10 -9.90 -4.88
CA ARG A 60 -1.71 -10.72 -3.74
C ARG A 60 -0.19 -10.75 -3.61
N ILE A 61 0.30 -10.47 -2.41
CA ILE A 61 1.71 -10.53 -2.07
C ILE A 61 1.90 -11.65 -1.04
N PRO A 62 2.78 -12.63 -1.31
CA PRO A 62 3.04 -13.70 -0.35
C PRO A 62 3.79 -13.19 0.88
N ALA A 63 3.69 -13.93 1.98
CA ALA A 63 4.50 -13.67 3.16
C ALA A 63 5.98 -13.84 2.83
N ARG A 64 6.79 -12.90 3.28
CA ARG A 64 8.25 -12.96 3.14
C ARG A 64 8.90 -11.87 4.00
N ASP A 65 10.17 -12.05 4.30
CA ASP A 65 10.92 -11.12 5.15
C ASP A 65 10.14 -10.86 6.45
N ARG A 66 9.92 -9.60 6.80
CA ARG A 66 9.16 -9.22 7.99
C ARG A 66 7.67 -9.08 7.73
N LEU A 67 7.21 -9.31 6.52
CA LEU A 67 5.78 -9.42 6.19
C LEU A 67 5.34 -10.84 6.50
N LEU A 68 4.73 -11.05 7.68
CA LEU A 68 4.52 -12.38 8.24
C LEU A 68 3.31 -13.13 7.66
N LYS A 69 2.41 -12.43 6.98
CA LYS A 69 1.20 -13.02 6.40
C LYS A 69 1.03 -12.56 4.97
N PRO A 70 0.48 -13.42 4.09
CA PRO A 70 0.13 -12.97 2.75
C PRO A 70 -0.94 -11.89 2.82
N CYS A 71 -0.84 -10.91 1.93
CA CYS A 71 -1.73 -9.75 1.90
C CYS A 71 -2.23 -9.49 0.49
N GLN A 72 -3.37 -8.81 0.37
CA GLN A 72 -3.79 -8.17 -0.87
C GLN A 72 -3.43 -6.68 -0.80
N VAL A 73 -2.88 -6.16 -1.89
CA VAL A 73 -2.70 -4.72 -2.07
C VAL A 73 -4.05 -4.14 -2.52
N ALA A 74 -4.63 -3.29 -1.68
CA ALA A 74 -5.97 -2.73 -1.92
C ALA A 74 -5.86 -1.50 -2.84
N VAL A 75 -5.59 -1.74 -4.12
CA VAL A 75 -5.35 -0.68 -5.11
C VAL A 75 -6.56 0.25 -5.30
N ASP A 76 -7.74 -0.18 -4.86
CA ASP A 76 -8.95 0.62 -4.87
C ASP A 76 -9.03 1.63 -3.70
N GLN A 77 -8.06 1.60 -2.78
CA GLN A 77 -8.06 2.49 -1.62
C GLN A 77 -6.73 3.24 -1.42
N PRO A 78 -6.19 3.87 -2.46
CA PRO A 78 -4.99 4.69 -2.27
C PRO A 78 -5.31 5.87 -1.37
N ARG A 79 -4.37 6.25 -0.53
CA ARG A 79 -4.56 7.39 0.37
C ARG A 79 -3.23 8.05 0.72
N SER A 80 -3.33 9.31 1.09
CA SER A 80 -2.20 10.10 1.57
C SER A 80 -2.16 10.03 3.09
N LEU A 81 -1.02 9.66 3.66
CA LEU A 81 -0.85 9.53 5.10
C LEU A 81 0.17 10.51 5.63
N ASP A 82 -0.18 11.19 6.71
CA ASP A 82 0.80 11.97 7.46
C ASP A 82 1.93 11.06 7.94
N ARG A 83 3.16 11.57 7.95
CA ARG A 83 4.33 10.77 8.31
C ARG A 83 4.29 10.26 9.74
N SER A 84 3.57 10.93 10.63
CA SER A 84 3.39 10.50 12.02
C SER A 84 2.60 9.20 12.15
N ARG A 85 1.88 8.79 11.10
CA ARG A 85 1.12 7.54 11.11
C ARG A 85 1.97 6.31 10.85
N PHE A 86 3.18 6.48 10.29
CA PHE A 86 4.06 5.36 9.98
C PHE A 86 4.76 4.87 11.23
N GLY A 87 4.80 3.56 11.38
CA GLY A 87 5.53 2.90 12.45
C GLY A 87 6.75 2.20 11.91
N GLU A 88 6.78 0.89 12.07
CA GLU A 88 7.92 0.05 11.74
C GLU A 88 8.02 -0.22 10.23
N GLY A 89 9.25 -0.27 9.74
CA GLY A 89 9.51 -0.63 8.35
C GLY A 89 10.98 -0.47 7.95
N PRO A 90 11.33 -0.88 6.73
CA PRO A 90 10.45 -1.63 5.82
C PRO A 90 10.28 -3.09 6.25
N LEU A 91 9.07 -3.63 6.05
CA LEU A 91 8.80 -5.04 6.31
C LEU A 91 9.30 -5.92 5.16
N THR A 92 9.18 -5.42 3.97
CA THR A 92 9.69 -6.02 2.73
C THR A 92 9.65 -4.96 1.64
N MET A 93 10.09 -5.35 0.46
CA MET A 93 10.02 -4.50 -0.74
C MET A 93 9.41 -5.33 -1.87
N LEU A 94 8.47 -4.75 -2.60
CA LEU A 94 7.90 -5.41 -3.75
C LEU A 94 8.92 -5.51 -4.87
N THR A 95 8.86 -6.62 -5.63
CA THR A 95 9.68 -6.78 -6.82
C THR A 95 9.21 -5.84 -7.93
N ALA A 96 10.06 -5.60 -8.92
CA ALA A 96 9.68 -4.79 -10.09
C ALA A 96 8.44 -5.36 -10.79
N GLN A 97 8.33 -6.68 -10.86
CA GLN A 97 7.19 -7.35 -11.48
C GLN A 97 5.91 -7.12 -10.67
N GLU A 98 5.99 -7.22 -9.36
CA GLU A 98 4.84 -6.94 -8.48
C GLU A 98 4.41 -5.49 -8.57
N MET A 99 5.38 -4.57 -8.57
CA MET A 99 5.08 -3.15 -8.73
C MET A 99 4.43 -2.85 -10.07
N ALA A 100 4.87 -3.49 -11.15
CA ALA A 100 4.25 -3.34 -12.46
C ALA A 100 2.78 -3.79 -12.45
N ALA A 101 2.48 -4.89 -11.76
CA ALA A 101 1.11 -5.37 -11.63
C ALA A 101 0.24 -4.38 -10.83
N VAL A 102 0.77 -3.85 -9.73
CA VAL A 102 0.07 -2.83 -8.93
C VAL A 102 -0.19 -1.58 -9.76
N GLU A 103 0.80 -1.12 -10.51
CA GLU A 103 0.69 0.07 -11.36
C GLU A 103 -0.38 -0.09 -12.43
N ARG A 104 -0.41 -1.24 -13.11
CA ARG A 104 -1.44 -1.53 -14.13
C ARG A 104 -2.83 -1.48 -13.53
N SER A 105 -2.99 -2.12 -12.38
CA SER A 105 -4.29 -2.17 -11.71
C SER A 105 -4.72 -0.77 -11.23
N LEU A 106 -3.79 -0.02 -10.68
CA LEU A 106 -4.06 1.34 -10.20
C LEU A 106 -4.47 2.27 -11.35
N LYS A 107 -3.76 2.19 -12.48
CA LYS A 107 -4.10 2.96 -13.68
C LYS A 107 -5.51 2.64 -14.17
N ALA A 108 -5.84 1.35 -14.22
CA ALA A 108 -7.16 0.92 -14.67
C ALA A 108 -8.27 1.46 -13.76
N ILE A 109 -8.08 1.33 -12.45
CA ILE A 109 -9.07 1.80 -11.46
C ILE A 109 -9.23 3.31 -11.51
N MET A 110 -8.15 4.03 -11.74
CA MET A 110 -8.17 5.50 -11.77
C MET A 110 -8.48 6.09 -13.15
N GLY A 111 -8.63 5.22 -14.16
CA GLY A 111 -8.92 5.69 -15.51
C GLY A 111 -7.76 6.43 -16.17
N LEU A 112 -6.53 6.05 -15.86
CA LEU A 112 -5.32 6.70 -16.37
C LEU A 112 -4.72 5.99 -17.58
N ASP A 113 -5.35 4.97 -18.10
CA ASP A 113 -4.87 4.24 -19.27
C ASP A 113 -5.18 4.98 -20.58
#